data_5b3cf659003512234bba38577efdc066
#
_entry.id   5b3cf659003512234bba38577efdc066
#
_cell.length_a   1.000
_cell.length_b   1.000
_cell.length_c   1.000
_cell.angle_alpha   90.00
_cell.angle_beta   90.00
_cell.angle_gamma   90.00
#
_symmetry.space_group_name_H-M   'P 1'
#
loop_
_entity.id
_entity.type
_entity.pdbx_description
1 polymer ?
#
loop_
_entity_poly.entity_id
_entity_poly.type
_entity_poly.pdbx_seq_one_letter_code
_entity_poly.pdbx_strand_id
1 'polypeptide(L)'
;ALYMIEYGDQWWENNDSRVVRLVYRRGNRTPVGKLTASETAGRHPLSIQFDASQSWDADGDELSYLWHIDNRAVTMGSHFDHTFHEPGNYEVGLTVIDPGRASHTTTQSIQVGNSRPRISFTQPTHGSFFDWEKEISYRVEVSDEDSENINPALVSVLGEYRNRAHLSGDEEVFVVPGLALMRKSTCFACHLSDAPSAGPSYEQVALKYANDPNASERLAHKILTGGSGIWGELPMPPHPQHNIDQTRQMVAWVLSLTHSATHAPKLGATGTWTPPARANEENWTVPPEPGEGIRTDGGVFVLTADYTDAGFGSAPPLRGESSIILHSRRKKAALYDDNTGMEYVEKVDGEEGILGYFEDGDFIVWRELNLDNINSILVRAGSLGNQRGQLELRAGSPEGDLLARIEIKPTGQGEFNEIPAKLNYTSGLTDVCVVGRFNNPAGQILGLNWIEFQLRFIE
;
A
#
# COMPACT_ATOMS: atom_id res chain seq x y z
N ALA A 1 13.99 12.95 -32.18
CA ALA A 1 13.40 11.89 -31.40
C ALA A 1 12.79 10.86 -32.35
N LEU A 2 13.01 9.60 -32.10
CA LEU A 2 12.34 8.50 -32.78
C LEU A 2 11.13 8.10 -31.90
N TYR A 3 9.97 8.05 -32.51
CA TYR A 3 8.76 7.51 -31.85
C TYR A 3 8.51 6.12 -32.38
N MET A 4 8.35 5.14 -31.47
CA MET A 4 7.90 3.79 -31.80
C MET A 4 6.50 3.61 -31.24
N ILE A 5 5.66 2.97 -32.03
CA ILE A 5 4.37 2.47 -31.58
C ILE A 5 4.59 0.99 -31.26
N GLU A 6 4.47 0.63 -30.01
CA GLU A 6 4.38 -0.79 -29.62
C GLU A 6 2.92 -1.18 -29.69
N TYR A 7 2.63 -2.11 -30.61
CA TYR A 7 1.36 -2.81 -30.63
C TYR A 7 1.46 -3.93 -29.61
N GLY A 8 0.48 -4.05 -28.72
CA GLY A 8 0.40 -5.16 -27.79
C GLY A 8 0.15 -6.52 -28.51
N ASP A 9 -0.08 -7.54 -27.75
CA ASP A 9 -0.16 -8.94 -28.23
C ASP A 9 -1.32 -9.20 -29.21
N GLN A 10 -2.32 -8.31 -29.31
CA GLN A 10 -3.51 -8.54 -30.13
C GLN A 10 -3.78 -7.40 -31.13
N TRP A 11 -4.21 -7.78 -32.33
CA TRP A 11 -4.43 -6.86 -33.45
C TRP A 11 -5.68 -5.95 -33.29
N TRP A 12 -6.63 -6.31 -32.40
CA TRP A 12 -7.93 -5.65 -32.27
C TRP A 12 -8.21 -5.05 -30.91
N GLU A 13 -7.62 -5.57 -29.85
CA GLU A 13 -7.79 -5.14 -28.48
C GLU A 13 -6.41 -5.04 -27.82
N ASN A 14 -5.82 -3.86 -27.88
CA ASN A 14 -4.51 -3.59 -27.33
C ASN A 14 -4.62 -2.73 -26.10
N ASN A 15 -4.70 -3.35 -24.93
CA ASN A 15 -4.68 -2.64 -23.65
C ASN A 15 -3.27 -2.22 -23.20
N ASP A 16 -2.24 -2.73 -23.87
CA ASP A 16 -0.82 -2.48 -23.61
C ASP A 16 -0.10 -1.72 -24.73
N SER A 17 -0.82 -1.27 -25.75
CA SER A 17 -0.23 -0.46 -26.82
C SER A 17 0.24 0.90 -26.28
N ARG A 18 1.46 1.27 -26.62
CA ARG A 18 2.05 2.52 -26.19
C ARG A 18 2.88 3.19 -27.26
N VAL A 19 2.98 4.50 -27.17
CA VAL A 19 3.91 5.29 -27.96
C VAL A 19 5.16 5.54 -27.14
N VAL A 20 6.28 4.93 -27.55
CA VAL A 20 7.56 5.10 -26.88
C VAL A 20 8.37 6.16 -27.63
N ARG A 21 8.86 7.16 -26.92
CA ARG A 21 9.78 8.15 -27.44
C ARG A 21 11.22 7.74 -27.14
N LEU A 22 11.96 7.34 -28.17
CA LEU A 22 13.41 7.14 -28.06
C LEU A 22 14.11 8.49 -28.22
N VAL A 23 14.76 8.94 -27.17
CA VAL A 23 15.58 10.16 -27.20
C VAL A 23 17.04 9.73 -27.19
N TYR A 24 17.71 9.86 -28.35
CA TYR A 24 19.15 9.74 -28.38
C TYR A 24 19.77 11.02 -27.79
N ARG A 25 20.41 10.92 -26.64
CA ARG A 25 21.23 12.00 -26.06
C ARG A 25 22.69 11.68 -26.39
N ARG A 26 23.30 12.53 -27.19
CA ARG A 26 24.74 12.52 -27.35
C ARG A 26 25.38 13.07 -26.08
N GLY A 27 26.27 12.32 -25.48
CA GLY A 27 27.05 12.74 -24.32
C GLY A 27 26.83 11.83 -23.10
N ASN A 28 27.74 11.93 -22.19
CA ASN A 28 27.76 11.25 -20.91
C ASN A 28 26.54 11.61 -20.08
N ARG A 29 25.87 10.62 -19.50
CA ARG A 29 24.72 10.82 -18.60
C ARG A 29 25.19 10.81 -17.16
N THR A 30 24.64 11.67 -16.34
CA THR A 30 24.96 11.71 -14.91
C THR A 30 24.53 10.41 -14.23
N PRO A 31 25.41 9.77 -13.45
CA PRO A 31 25.07 8.58 -12.69
C PRO A 31 24.01 8.87 -11.62
N VAL A 32 23.36 7.82 -11.13
CA VAL A 32 22.41 7.89 -10.02
C VAL A 32 23.03 7.24 -8.79
N GLY A 33 23.38 8.07 -7.79
CA GLY A 33 23.85 7.59 -6.50
C GLY A 33 22.69 7.14 -5.62
N LYS A 34 22.78 5.94 -5.07
CA LYS A 34 21.85 5.39 -4.09
C LYS A 34 22.62 5.01 -2.84
N LEU A 35 22.28 5.64 -1.73
CA LEU A 35 22.88 5.44 -0.42
C LEU A 35 21.86 4.73 0.46
N THR A 36 22.27 3.63 1.10
CA THR A 36 21.55 2.98 2.17
C THR A 36 22.42 2.89 3.41
N ALA A 37 21.82 2.99 4.59
CA ALA A 37 22.47 2.84 5.88
C ALA A 37 21.78 1.75 6.67
N SER A 38 22.52 0.91 7.42
CA SER A 38 21.95 -0.13 8.26
C SER A 38 21.02 0.45 9.35
N GLU A 39 21.36 1.62 9.86
CA GLU A 39 20.57 2.39 10.82
C GLU A 39 20.78 3.89 10.61
N THR A 40 19.80 4.70 11.01
CA THR A 40 19.88 6.17 10.89
C THR A 40 19.89 6.88 12.25
N ALA A 41 19.69 6.12 13.34
CA ALA A 41 19.77 6.65 14.70
C ALA A 41 20.12 5.53 15.68
N GLY A 42 20.80 5.87 16.77
CA GLY A 42 21.15 4.94 17.84
C GLY A 42 22.04 5.54 18.91
N ARG A 43 22.29 4.73 19.95
CA ARG A 43 23.20 5.12 21.04
C ARG A 43 24.65 5.19 20.56
N HIS A 44 25.44 6.02 21.24
CA HIS A 44 26.89 6.04 21.02
C HIS A 44 27.63 5.00 21.91
N PRO A 45 28.70 4.36 21.40
CA PRO A 45 29.20 4.43 20.03
C PRO A 45 28.25 3.70 19.06
N LEU A 46 27.94 4.33 17.93
CA LEU A 46 27.03 3.79 16.90
C LEU A 46 27.83 3.36 15.67
N SER A 47 27.82 2.07 15.36
CA SER A 47 28.47 1.51 14.18
C SER A 47 27.41 1.30 13.08
N ILE A 48 27.65 1.89 11.92
CA ILE A 48 26.74 1.85 10.78
C ILE A 48 27.49 1.33 9.56
N GLN A 49 26.79 0.45 8.83
CA GLN A 49 27.21 0.00 7.51
C GLN A 49 26.47 0.80 6.45
N PHE A 50 27.23 1.43 5.57
CA PHE A 50 26.72 2.18 4.43
C PHE A 50 26.97 1.39 3.16
N ASP A 51 25.97 1.35 2.28
CA ASP A 51 26.03 0.64 1.00
C ASP A 51 25.56 1.54 -0.13
N ALA A 52 26.38 1.59 -1.20
CA ALA A 52 26.13 2.31 -2.43
C ALA A 52 26.02 1.37 -3.65
N SER A 53 25.99 0.05 -3.44
CA SER A 53 26.04 -0.96 -4.53
C SER A 53 24.86 -0.88 -5.50
N GLN A 54 23.75 -0.27 -5.08
CA GLN A 54 22.58 -0.04 -5.93
C GLN A 54 22.65 1.25 -6.76
N SER A 55 23.77 1.99 -6.69
CA SER A 55 24.01 3.11 -7.60
C SER A 55 24.25 2.58 -9.02
N TRP A 56 23.80 3.34 -10.00
CA TRP A 56 23.87 2.90 -11.40
C TRP A 56 24.11 4.07 -12.35
N ASP A 57 24.64 3.75 -13.52
CA ASP A 57 24.80 4.67 -14.63
C ASP A 57 23.98 4.20 -15.84
N ALA A 58 23.31 5.16 -16.49
CA ALA A 58 22.47 4.87 -17.63
C ALA A 58 23.24 4.56 -18.93
N ASP A 59 24.54 4.86 -18.98
CA ASP A 59 25.45 4.50 -20.06
C ASP A 59 26.14 3.14 -19.82
N GLY A 60 25.95 2.58 -18.59
CA GLY A 60 26.58 1.33 -18.17
C GLY A 60 28.01 1.51 -17.71
N ASP A 61 28.41 2.74 -17.41
CA ASP A 61 29.74 3.06 -16.98
C ASP A 61 30.06 2.56 -15.56
N GLU A 62 31.32 2.20 -15.33
CA GLU A 62 31.81 1.82 -14.01
C GLU A 62 31.90 3.06 -13.11
N LEU A 63 31.30 2.98 -11.91
CA LEU A 63 31.20 4.09 -10.99
C LEU A 63 32.34 4.11 -9.97
N SER A 64 32.84 5.30 -9.71
CA SER A 64 33.70 5.60 -8.56
C SER A 64 32.85 6.20 -7.44
N TYR A 65 33.20 5.87 -6.20
CA TYR A 65 32.44 6.25 -5.00
C TYR A 65 33.35 7.08 -4.08
N LEU A 66 32.75 8.15 -3.50
CA LEU A 66 33.43 8.99 -2.52
C LEU A 66 32.48 9.29 -1.38
N TRP A 67 32.84 8.91 -0.16
CA TRP A 67 32.07 9.12 1.06
C TRP A 67 32.55 10.35 1.82
N HIS A 68 31.60 11.06 2.41
CA HIS A 68 31.81 12.23 3.24
C HIS A 68 31.07 12.09 4.56
N ILE A 69 31.64 12.62 5.64
CA ILE A 69 30.92 12.89 6.90
C ILE A 69 31.10 14.39 7.18
N ASP A 70 30.00 15.12 7.36
CA ASP A 70 29.98 16.57 7.58
C ASP A 70 30.86 17.32 6.56
N ASN A 71 30.69 16.99 5.27
CA ASN A 71 31.45 17.53 4.14
C ASN A 71 32.96 17.21 4.13
N ARG A 72 33.45 16.30 4.98
CA ARG A 72 34.82 15.81 4.95
C ARG A 72 34.90 14.46 4.29
N ALA A 73 35.70 14.33 3.24
CA ALA A 73 35.93 13.05 2.59
C ALA A 73 36.60 12.07 3.56
N VAL A 74 36.03 10.84 3.63
CA VAL A 74 36.51 9.81 4.58
C VAL A 74 37.05 8.58 3.88
N THR A 75 36.36 8.09 2.82
CA THR A 75 36.80 6.86 2.11
C THR A 75 36.21 6.80 0.70
N MET A 76 36.67 5.78 -0.05
CA MET A 76 36.18 5.42 -1.38
C MET A 76 35.70 3.96 -1.38
N GLY A 77 34.86 3.59 -2.35
CA GLY A 77 34.32 2.23 -2.52
C GLY A 77 32.83 2.18 -2.38
N SER A 78 32.23 1.07 -2.82
CA SER A 78 30.76 0.90 -2.79
C SER A 78 30.19 0.60 -1.39
N HIS A 79 31.07 0.27 -0.44
CA HIS A 79 30.68 -0.01 0.96
C HIS A 79 31.59 0.79 1.89
N PHE A 80 31.02 1.21 3.01
CA PHE A 80 31.72 1.99 4.01
C PHE A 80 31.15 1.71 5.39
N ASP A 81 32.02 1.30 6.33
CA ASP A 81 31.65 1.09 7.74
C ASP A 81 32.24 2.23 8.57
N HIS A 82 31.40 2.82 9.45
CA HIS A 82 31.84 3.88 10.34
C HIS A 82 31.23 3.73 11.73
N THR A 83 32.05 4.07 12.77
CA THR A 83 31.59 4.13 14.14
C THR A 83 31.63 5.57 14.64
N PHE A 84 30.47 6.10 14.99
CA PHE A 84 30.32 7.42 15.60
C PHE A 84 30.48 7.27 17.11
N HIS A 85 31.48 7.92 17.69
CA HIS A 85 31.80 7.81 19.12
C HIS A 85 31.15 8.89 19.97
N GLU A 86 30.78 10.01 19.38
CA GLU A 86 30.21 11.15 20.12
C GLU A 86 28.74 11.35 19.73
N PRO A 87 27.88 11.77 20.69
CA PRO A 87 26.52 12.17 20.36
C PRO A 87 26.49 13.37 19.42
N GLY A 88 25.56 13.35 18.47
CA GLY A 88 25.38 14.46 17.52
C GLY A 88 24.57 14.06 16.31
N ASN A 89 24.28 15.04 15.47
CA ASN A 89 23.71 14.82 14.15
C ASN A 89 24.80 14.94 13.10
N TYR A 90 24.97 13.91 12.31
CA TYR A 90 25.96 13.80 11.27
C TYR A 90 25.30 13.73 9.91
N GLU A 91 25.85 14.42 8.92
CA GLU A 91 25.44 14.25 7.53
C GLU A 91 26.44 13.34 6.81
N VAL A 92 25.99 12.17 6.39
CA VAL A 92 26.79 11.25 5.58
C VAL A 92 26.38 11.41 4.14
N GLY A 93 27.37 11.74 3.29
CA GLY A 93 27.19 11.96 1.88
C GLY A 93 27.91 10.91 1.04
N LEU A 94 27.29 10.52 -0.05
CA LEU A 94 27.84 9.68 -1.11
C LEU A 94 27.91 10.50 -2.40
N THR A 95 29.08 10.62 -3.00
CA THR A 95 29.24 11.12 -4.36
C THR A 95 29.64 9.97 -5.27
N VAL A 96 28.82 9.67 -6.27
CA VAL A 96 29.15 8.73 -7.34
C VAL A 96 29.63 9.50 -8.57
N ILE A 97 30.66 8.99 -9.23
CA ILE A 97 31.35 9.67 -10.33
C ILE A 97 31.61 8.65 -11.45
N ASP A 98 31.23 8.97 -12.67
CA ASP A 98 31.50 8.17 -13.86
C ASP A 98 32.88 8.51 -14.48
N PRO A 99 33.39 7.73 -15.46
CA PRO A 99 34.65 8.02 -16.16
C PRO A 99 34.64 9.33 -16.94
N GLY A 100 33.46 9.81 -17.36
CA GLY A 100 33.25 11.09 -18.02
C GLY A 100 33.26 12.29 -17.07
N ARG A 101 33.41 12.05 -15.74
CA ARG A 101 33.42 13.03 -14.65
C ARG A 101 32.04 13.67 -14.37
N ALA A 102 30.94 13.13 -14.87
CA ALA A 102 29.66 13.52 -14.34
C ALA A 102 29.48 12.86 -12.96
N SER A 103 28.79 13.55 -12.05
CA SER A 103 28.68 13.09 -10.66
C SER A 103 27.30 13.39 -10.09
N HIS A 104 26.88 12.55 -9.16
CA HIS A 104 25.67 12.75 -8.36
C HIS A 104 26.02 12.56 -6.89
N THR A 105 25.50 13.46 -6.05
CA THR A 105 25.67 13.38 -4.59
C THR A 105 24.31 13.18 -3.93
N THR A 106 24.24 12.25 -3.00
CA THR A 106 23.09 12.02 -2.12
C THR A 106 23.55 12.03 -0.68
N THR A 107 22.69 12.45 0.26
CA THR A 107 23.03 12.55 1.68
C THR A 107 22.00 11.82 2.54
N GLN A 108 22.46 11.36 3.72
CA GLN A 108 21.65 10.75 4.76
C GLN A 108 22.04 11.35 6.10
N SER A 109 21.05 11.82 6.85
CA SER A 109 21.25 12.26 8.24
C SER A 109 21.33 11.07 9.17
N ILE A 110 22.32 11.07 10.06
CA ILE A 110 22.55 10.06 11.11
C ILE A 110 22.47 10.77 12.46
N GLN A 111 21.60 10.27 13.34
CA GLN A 111 21.43 10.80 14.69
C GLN A 111 22.05 9.84 15.71
N VAL A 112 23.07 10.32 16.43
CA VAL A 112 23.81 9.54 17.42
C VAL A 112 23.54 10.07 18.83
N GLY A 113 23.25 9.18 19.78
CA GLY A 113 23.05 9.52 21.17
C GLY A 113 21.66 9.22 21.72
N ASN A 114 20.70 8.90 20.86
CA ASN A 114 19.37 8.47 21.24
C ASN A 114 18.94 7.30 20.35
N SER A 115 18.29 6.28 20.90
CA SER A 115 17.71 5.16 20.14
C SER A 115 16.24 5.41 19.85
N ARG A 116 15.81 4.93 18.69
CA ARG A 116 14.40 5.03 18.32
C ARG A 116 13.56 4.07 19.16
N PRO A 117 12.44 4.52 19.75
CA PRO A 117 11.52 3.63 20.45
C PRO A 117 11.00 2.54 19.52
N ARG A 118 10.95 1.32 20.03
CA ARG A 118 10.35 0.16 19.34
C ARG A 118 8.91 0.02 19.78
N ILE A 119 8.02 -0.08 18.81
CA ILE A 119 6.58 -0.17 19.03
C ILE A 119 6.08 -1.47 18.43
N SER A 120 5.22 -2.16 19.15
CA SER A 120 4.58 -3.39 18.66
C SER A 120 3.12 -3.47 19.13
N PHE A 121 2.25 -3.94 18.24
CA PHE A 121 0.91 -4.34 18.62
C PHE A 121 0.94 -5.74 19.21
N THR A 122 0.46 -5.89 20.46
CA THR A 122 0.25 -7.21 21.06
C THR A 122 -1.18 -7.69 20.87
N GLN A 123 -2.10 -6.76 20.53
CA GLN A 123 -3.49 -7.02 20.20
C GLN A 123 -4.05 -5.86 19.35
N PRO A 124 -4.78 -6.14 18.26
CA PRO A 124 -4.86 -7.44 17.58
C PRO A 124 -3.55 -7.77 16.90
N THR A 125 -3.37 -9.03 16.50
CA THR A 125 -2.19 -9.46 15.73
C THR A 125 -2.35 -9.10 14.26
N HIS A 126 -1.23 -8.85 13.59
CA HIS A 126 -1.19 -8.56 12.15
C HIS A 126 -1.89 -9.65 11.34
N GLY A 127 -2.66 -9.26 10.33
CA GLY A 127 -3.44 -10.17 9.48
C GLY A 127 -4.75 -10.68 10.08
N SER A 128 -5.07 -10.33 11.34
CA SER A 128 -6.32 -10.72 11.99
C SER A 128 -7.56 -10.16 11.29
N PHE A 129 -8.71 -10.71 11.62
CA PHE A 129 -9.98 -10.26 11.05
C PHE A 129 -10.69 -9.24 11.94
N PHE A 130 -11.37 -8.29 11.30
CA PHE A 130 -12.29 -7.36 11.94
C PHE A 130 -13.72 -7.54 11.43
N ASP A 131 -14.67 -7.07 12.23
CA ASP A 131 -16.06 -6.92 11.82
C ASP A 131 -16.40 -5.44 11.65
N TRP A 132 -17.15 -5.10 10.60
CA TRP A 132 -17.63 -3.75 10.37
C TRP A 132 -18.51 -3.28 11.53
N GLU A 133 -18.42 -2.00 11.89
CA GLU A 133 -19.20 -1.35 12.96
C GLU A 133 -18.99 -1.96 14.37
N LYS A 134 -18.07 -2.94 14.52
CA LYS A 134 -17.74 -3.50 15.83
C LYS A 134 -16.40 -2.96 16.34
N GLU A 135 -16.33 -2.76 17.64
CA GLU A 135 -15.11 -2.31 18.28
C GLU A 135 -13.96 -3.32 18.17
N ILE A 136 -12.80 -2.81 17.79
CA ILE A 136 -11.53 -3.52 17.78
C ILE A 136 -10.75 -3.03 19.00
N SER A 137 -10.53 -3.89 19.99
CA SER A 137 -9.65 -3.58 21.11
C SER A 137 -8.19 -3.66 20.67
N TYR A 138 -7.38 -2.66 21.05
CA TYR A 138 -5.95 -2.69 20.76
C TYR A 138 -5.11 -2.57 22.03
N ARG A 139 -3.92 -3.15 21.96
CA ARG A 139 -2.85 -3.00 22.94
C ARG A 139 -1.52 -2.84 22.23
N VAL A 140 -0.79 -1.81 22.61
CA VAL A 140 0.52 -1.46 22.06
C VAL A 140 1.55 -1.56 23.19
N GLU A 141 2.67 -2.18 22.91
CA GLU A 141 3.86 -2.15 23.77
C GLU A 141 4.91 -1.25 23.14
N VAL A 142 5.52 -0.45 23.96
CA VAL A 142 6.64 0.42 23.58
C VAL A 142 7.83 0.05 24.43
N SER A 143 8.98 -0.10 23.81
CA SER A 143 10.27 -0.26 24.50
C SER A 143 11.25 0.76 23.96
N ASP A 144 12.07 1.30 24.85
CA ASP A 144 13.10 2.27 24.53
C ASP A 144 14.36 1.90 25.32
N GLU A 145 15.48 1.78 24.60
CA GLU A 145 16.75 1.38 25.23
C GLU A 145 17.36 2.50 26.10
N ASP A 146 16.91 3.73 25.89
CA ASP A 146 17.42 4.92 26.58
C ASP A 146 16.51 5.38 27.73
N SER A 147 15.28 4.86 27.80
CA SER A 147 14.30 5.26 28.79
C SER A 147 13.53 4.07 29.36
N GLU A 148 13.64 3.87 30.68
CA GLU A 148 12.79 2.92 31.41
C GLU A 148 11.40 3.51 31.71
N ASN A 149 11.22 4.83 31.57
CA ASN A 149 10.00 5.55 31.92
C ASN A 149 9.20 5.93 30.68
N ILE A 150 8.57 4.92 30.06
CA ILE A 150 7.66 5.14 28.95
C ILE A 150 6.30 5.57 29.49
N ASN A 151 5.79 6.69 28.98
CA ASN A 151 4.43 7.13 29.32
C ASN A 151 3.42 6.54 28.31
N PRO A 152 2.66 5.51 28.69
CA PRO A 152 1.74 4.86 27.76
C PRO A 152 0.59 5.78 27.30
N ALA A 153 0.33 6.89 28.01
CA ALA A 153 -0.67 7.86 27.59
C ALA A 153 -0.25 8.73 26.40
N LEU A 154 1.05 8.73 26.06
CA LEU A 154 1.59 9.46 24.90
C LEU A 154 1.65 8.61 23.62
N VAL A 155 1.35 7.32 23.71
CA VAL A 155 1.19 6.48 22.52
C VAL A 155 0.00 6.99 21.73
N SER A 156 0.20 7.25 20.46
CA SER A 156 -0.84 7.67 19.54
C SER A 156 -1.23 6.50 18.65
N VAL A 157 -2.51 6.22 18.49
CA VAL A 157 -3.00 5.12 17.63
C VAL A 157 -4.04 5.65 16.65
N LEU A 158 -3.75 5.50 15.37
CA LEU A 158 -4.62 5.86 14.27
C LEU A 158 -5.19 4.58 13.64
N GLY A 159 -6.49 4.57 13.38
CA GLY A 159 -7.17 3.51 12.66
C GLY A 159 -7.75 4.03 11.35
N GLU A 160 -7.37 3.43 10.23
CA GLU A 160 -7.81 3.86 8.90
C GLU A 160 -8.18 2.67 8.03
N TYR A 161 -9.24 2.82 7.23
CA TYR A 161 -9.50 1.89 6.15
C TYR A 161 -8.71 2.33 4.91
N ARG A 162 -7.85 1.45 4.43
CA ARG A 162 -6.99 1.71 3.25
C ARG A 162 -7.20 0.65 2.19
N ASN A 163 -7.14 1.07 0.93
CA ASN A 163 -7.01 0.11 -0.15
C ASN A 163 -5.65 -0.59 -0.06
N ARG A 164 -5.63 -1.92 -0.19
CA ARG A 164 -4.41 -2.73 -0.05
C ARG A 164 -3.29 -2.34 -1.03
N ALA A 165 -3.67 -1.82 -2.20
CA ALA A 165 -2.73 -1.27 -3.17
C ALA A 165 -1.79 -0.19 -2.62
N HIS A 166 -2.14 0.48 -1.51
CA HIS A 166 -1.32 1.49 -0.85
C HIS A 166 -0.32 0.92 0.19
N LEU A 167 -0.29 -0.38 0.39
CA LEU A 167 0.54 -1.02 1.42
C LEU A 167 1.82 -1.66 0.87
N SER A 168 1.87 -1.97 -0.41
CA SER A 168 3.08 -2.46 -1.06
C SER A 168 3.98 -1.26 -1.37
N GLY A 169 5.19 -1.26 -0.81
CA GLY A 169 6.20 -0.21 -1.06
C GLY A 169 6.79 -0.21 -2.48
N ASP A 170 6.26 -1.01 -3.38
CA ASP A 170 6.62 -1.02 -4.79
C ASP A 170 5.94 0.13 -5.52
N GLU A 171 6.73 1.04 -6.08
CA GLU A 171 6.28 2.30 -6.70
C GLU A 171 5.39 2.15 -7.97
N GLU A 172 5.03 0.95 -8.38
CA GLU A 172 4.09 0.69 -9.48
C GLU A 172 2.64 0.45 -9.02
N VAL A 173 2.34 0.69 -7.77
CA VAL A 173 1.04 0.43 -7.19
C VAL A 173 0.08 1.58 -7.43
N PHE A 174 -1.03 1.21 -7.96
CA PHE A 174 -2.27 1.95 -8.16
C PHE A 174 -2.36 3.29 -7.45
N VAL A 175 -1.98 4.33 -8.16
CA VAL A 175 -2.20 5.71 -7.75
C VAL A 175 -3.63 6.10 -8.13
N VAL A 176 -4.46 6.49 -7.14
CA VAL A 176 -5.77 7.10 -7.40
C VAL A 176 -5.67 8.03 -8.61
N PRO A 177 -6.55 7.95 -9.61
CA PRO A 177 -6.38 8.66 -10.88
C PRO A 177 -5.99 10.12 -10.73
N GLY A 178 -6.57 10.82 -9.78
CA GLY A 178 -6.23 12.22 -9.46
C GLY A 178 -4.79 12.38 -8.97
N LEU A 179 -4.32 11.52 -8.06
CA LEU A 179 -2.94 11.53 -7.56
C LEU A 179 -1.94 11.16 -8.67
N ALA A 180 -2.31 10.19 -9.55
CA ALA A 180 -1.48 9.84 -10.71
C ALA A 180 -1.27 11.02 -11.65
N LEU A 181 -2.33 11.75 -11.94
CA LEU A 181 -2.28 12.97 -12.76
C LEU A 181 -1.40 14.05 -12.10
N MET A 182 -1.52 14.23 -10.78
CA MET A 182 -0.73 15.21 -10.02
C MET A 182 0.75 14.84 -9.98
N ARG A 183 1.10 13.54 -9.80
CA ARG A 183 2.49 13.06 -9.83
C ARG A 183 3.14 13.20 -11.20
N LYS A 184 2.36 13.03 -12.29
CA LYS A 184 2.82 13.26 -13.66
C LYS A 184 2.95 14.76 -14.01
N SER A 185 2.40 15.61 -13.16
CA SER A 185 2.43 17.07 -13.29
C SER A 185 3.43 17.69 -12.32
N THR A 186 3.58 19.01 -12.33
CA THR A 186 4.49 19.75 -11.44
C THR A 186 3.87 20.12 -10.09
N CYS A 187 2.73 19.56 -9.74
CA CYS A 187 1.94 19.94 -8.56
C CYS A 187 2.72 19.83 -7.24
N PHE A 188 3.48 18.73 -7.07
CA PHE A 188 4.29 18.47 -5.87
C PHE A 188 5.55 19.34 -5.76
N ALA A 189 5.88 20.14 -6.79
CA ALA A 189 6.96 21.13 -6.68
C ALA A 189 6.58 22.31 -5.76
N CYS A 190 5.26 22.57 -5.61
CA CYS A 190 4.74 23.70 -4.82
C CYS A 190 3.84 23.27 -3.66
N HIS A 191 3.27 22.07 -3.69
CA HIS A 191 2.36 21.55 -2.67
C HIS A 191 2.89 20.22 -2.14
N LEU A 192 3.12 20.12 -0.85
CA LEU A 192 3.38 18.84 -0.18
C LEU A 192 2.05 18.25 0.33
N SER A 193 2.05 16.98 0.70
CA SER A 193 0.82 16.32 1.18
C SER A 193 0.39 16.88 2.54
N ASP A 194 1.31 17.01 3.48
CA ASP A 194 1.11 17.25 4.91
C ASP A 194 1.69 18.58 5.43
N ALA A 195 2.61 19.18 4.70
CA ALA A 195 3.28 20.42 5.10
C ALA A 195 3.16 21.53 4.04
N PRO A 196 3.00 22.80 4.42
CA PRO A 196 3.05 23.92 3.48
C PRO A 196 4.46 24.08 2.90
N SER A 197 4.53 24.47 1.61
CA SER A 197 5.78 24.85 0.96
C SER A 197 5.58 26.18 0.21
N ALA A 198 5.78 26.23 -1.10
CA ALA A 198 5.43 27.42 -1.89
C ALA A 198 3.90 27.66 -1.91
N GLY A 199 3.12 26.59 -1.79
CA GLY A 199 1.66 26.60 -1.63
C GLY A 199 1.21 25.93 -0.34
N PRO A 200 -0.12 25.92 -0.04
CA PRO A 200 -0.66 25.18 1.09
C PRO A 200 -0.46 23.67 0.90
N SER A 201 -0.40 22.90 2.00
CA SER A 201 -0.45 21.45 1.89
C SER A 201 -1.81 20.99 1.38
N TYR A 202 -1.85 19.79 0.77
CA TYR A 202 -3.13 19.25 0.30
C TYR A 202 -4.09 18.96 1.45
N GLU A 203 -3.60 18.57 2.62
CA GLU A 203 -4.42 18.43 3.82
C GLU A 203 -5.02 19.75 4.27
N GLN A 204 -4.26 20.85 4.24
CA GLN A 204 -4.79 22.17 4.55
C GLN A 204 -5.90 22.58 3.59
N VAL A 205 -5.72 22.27 2.29
CA VAL A 205 -6.77 22.54 1.27
C VAL A 205 -8.00 21.69 1.57
N ALA A 206 -7.82 20.40 1.81
CA ALA A 206 -8.90 19.49 2.15
C ALA A 206 -9.71 19.96 3.36
N LEU A 207 -9.04 20.27 4.47
CA LEU A 207 -9.67 20.79 5.70
C LEU A 207 -10.43 22.07 5.47
N LYS A 208 -9.84 23.03 4.74
CA LYS A 208 -10.48 24.33 4.46
C LYS A 208 -11.79 24.18 3.69
N TYR A 209 -11.87 23.23 2.79
CA TYR A 209 -13.01 23.03 1.90
C TYR A 209 -13.90 21.85 2.25
N ALA A 210 -13.69 21.20 3.40
CA ALA A 210 -14.42 20.01 3.83
C ALA A 210 -15.95 20.15 3.80
N ASN A 211 -16.47 21.34 4.14
CA ASN A 211 -17.90 21.61 4.25
C ASN A 211 -18.44 22.48 3.10
N ASP A 212 -17.68 22.65 2.04
CA ASP A 212 -18.09 23.47 0.89
C ASP A 212 -18.63 22.58 -0.25
N PRO A 213 -19.93 22.55 -0.50
CA PRO A 213 -20.52 21.69 -1.52
C PRO A 213 -20.07 22.04 -2.95
N ASN A 214 -19.53 23.24 -3.16
CA ASN A 214 -19.05 23.70 -4.46
C ASN A 214 -17.52 23.59 -4.59
N ALA A 215 -16.83 23.02 -3.61
CA ALA A 215 -15.37 22.95 -3.58
C ALA A 215 -14.81 22.25 -4.81
N SER A 216 -15.39 21.11 -5.17
CA SER A 216 -14.89 20.29 -6.28
C SER A 216 -14.79 21.09 -7.58
N GLU A 217 -15.87 21.75 -7.97
CA GLU A 217 -15.92 22.49 -9.23
C GLU A 217 -15.02 23.73 -9.18
N ARG A 218 -15.06 24.48 -8.08
CA ARG A 218 -14.26 25.69 -7.92
C ARG A 218 -12.76 25.41 -7.90
N LEU A 219 -12.33 24.35 -7.22
CA LEU A 219 -10.92 23.98 -7.17
C LEU A 219 -10.44 23.37 -8.49
N ALA A 220 -11.29 22.62 -9.19
CA ALA A 220 -10.98 22.12 -10.53
C ALA A 220 -10.72 23.28 -11.52
N HIS A 221 -11.56 24.30 -11.50
CA HIS A 221 -11.34 25.53 -12.29
C HIS A 221 -10.09 26.29 -11.82
N LYS A 222 -9.81 26.31 -10.51
CA LYS A 222 -8.60 26.95 -9.97
C LYS A 222 -7.32 26.30 -10.50
N ILE A 223 -7.28 24.98 -10.66
CA ILE A 223 -6.15 24.29 -11.28
C ILE A 223 -5.94 24.75 -12.72
N LEU A 224 -7.02 24.86 -13.50
CA LEU A 224 -6.95 25.28 -14.91
C LEU A 224 -6.51 26.73 -15.10
N THR A 225 -7.03 27.64 -14.26
CA THR A 225 -6.89 29.08 -14.45
C THR A 225 -5.80 29.71 -13.58
N GLY A 226 -5.34 29.04 -12.55
CA GLY A 226 -4.39 29.57 -11.58
C GLY A 226 -4.99 30.70 -10.72
N GLY A 227 -4.11 31.55 -10.16
CA GLY A 227 -4.48 32.73 -9.40
C GLY A 227 -3.97 32.77 -7.95
N SER A 228 -4.16 33.90 -7.26
CA SER A 228 -3.65 34.18 -5.90
C SER A 228 -4.76 34.58 -4.92
N GLY A 229 -4.43 34.89 -3.70
CA GLY A 229 -5.23 35.62 -2.73
C GLY A 229 -5.82 34.81 -1.58
N ILE A 230 -6.20 33.55 -1.76
CA ILE A 230 -6.83 32.73 -0.70
C ILE A 230 -5.79 32.19 0.31
N TRP A 231 -4.58 31.89 -0.18
CA TRP A 231 -3.49 31.28 0.55
C TRP A 231 -2.22 32.15 0.61
N GLY A 232 -2.35 33.43 0.29
CA GLY A 232 -1.27 34.40 0.26
C GLY A 232 -1.11 35.08 -1.10
N GLU A 233 -0.03 35.84 -1.24
CA GLU A 233 0.23 36.65 -2.45
C GLU A 233 0.88 35.84 -3.58
N LEU A 234 1.52 34.69 -3.25
CA LEU A 234 2.17 33.87 -4.27
C LEU A 234 1.12 33.24 -5.18
N PRO A 235 1.18 33.52 -6.50
CA PRO A 235 0.17 33.01 -7.41
C PRO A 235 0.42 31.54 -7.74
N MET A 236 -0.63 30.74 -7.70
CA MET A 236 -0.63 29.40 -8.30
C MET A 236 -0.64 29.56 -9.82
N PRO A 237 0.31 28.96 -10.57
CA PRO A 237 0.29 29.03 -12.03
C PRO A 237 -0.89 28.25 -12.61
N PRO A 238 -1.41 28.61 -13.79
CA PRO A 238 -2.43 27.85 -14.48
C PRO A 238 -1.85 26.56 -15.07
N HIS A 239 -2.70 25.51 -15.11
CA HIS A 239 -2.36 24.20 -15.65
C HIS A 239 -3.25 23.82 -16.84
N PRO A 240 -3.18 24.56 -18.00
CA PRO A 240 -4.05 24.37 -19.15
C PRO A 240 -3.83 23.05 -19.91
N GLN A 241 -2.79 22.31 -19.57
CA GLN A 241 -2.50 20.98 -20.13
C GLN A 241 -3.50 19.89 -19.66
N HIS A 242 -4.30 20.18 -18.65
CA HIS A 242 -5.34 19.30 -18.14
C HIS A 242 -6.73 19.74 -18.64
N ASN A 243 -7.64 18.76 -18.77
CA ASN A 243 -9.04 19.04 -18.97
C ASN A 243 -9.80 19.11 -17.63
N ILE A 244 -11.06 19.56 -17.68
CA ILE A 244 -11.87 19.74 -16.46
C ILE A 244 -12.11 18.41 -15.70
N ASP A 245 -12.26 17.28 -16.40
CA ASP A 245 -12.51 16.01 -15.77
C ASP A 245 -11.25 15.48 -15.07
N GLN A 246 -10.07 15.69 -15.65
CA GLN A 246 -8.78 15.39 -14.99
C GLN A 246 -8.60 16.24 -13.73
N THR A 247 -8.91 17.53 -13.79
CA THR A 247 -8.77 18.40 -12.61
C THR A 247 -9.81 18.08 -11.53
N ARG A 248 -11.01 17.63 -11.90
CA ARG A 248 -11.99 17.08 -10.93
C ARG A 248 -11.46 15.83 -10.22
N GLN A 249 -10.80 14.93 -10.94
CA GLN A 249 -10.16 13.75 -10.35
C GLN A 249 -9.05 14.15 -9.36
N MET A 250 -8.21 15.13 -9.73
CA MET A 250 -7.18 15.67 -8.82
C MET A 250 -7.81 16.25 -7.55
N VAL A 251 -8.85 17.05 -7.70
CA VAL A 251 -9.55 17.66 -6.57
C VAL A 251 -10.27 16.62 -5.72
N ALA A 252 -10.86 15.59 -6.34
CA ALA A 252 -11.47 14.50 -5.60
C ALA A 252 -10.46 13.79 -4.68
N TRP A 253 -9.23 13.56 -5.17
CA TRP A 253 -8.15 13.02 -4.32
C TRP A 253 -7.78 14.02 -3.21
N VAL A 254 -7.57 15.30 -3.52
CA VAL A 254 -7.24 16.30 -2.49
C VAL A 254 -8.32 16.37 -1.41
N LEU A 255 -9.58 16.44 -1.78
CA LEU A 255 -10.69 16.50 -0.83
C LEU A 255 -10.90 15.20 -0.04
N SER A 256 -10.46 14.07 -0.57
CA SER A 256 -10.49 12.79 0.16
C SER A 256 -9.52 12.77 1.35
N LEU A 257 -8.52 13.62 1.37
CA LEU A 257 -7.58 13.74 2.49
C LEU A 257 -8.26 14.26 3.78
N THR A 258 -9.44 14.89 3.69
CA THR A 258 -10.24 15.23 4.88
C THR A 258 -10.77 14.02 5.62
N HIS A 259 -10.94 12.89 4.93
CA HIS A 259 -11.38 11.66 5.57
C HIS A 259 -10.27 11.05 6.44
N SER A 260 -9.00 11.32 6.14
CA SER A 260 -7.86 11.01 7.02
C SER A 260 -7.85 11.89 8.28
N ALA A 261 -8.34 13.14 8.17
CA ALA A 261 -8.38 14.09 9.28
C ALA A 261 -9.61 13.93 10.21
N THR A 262 -10.64 13.16 9.81
CA THR A 262 -11.84 12.94 10.65
C THR A 262 -11.62 11.93 11.78
N HIS A 263 -10.51 11.23 11.79
CA HIS A 263 -10.13 10.34 12.88
C HIS A 263 -8.87 10.87 13.54
N ALA A 264 -9.05 11.80 14.49
CA ALA A 264 -7.93 12.16 15.37
C ALA A 264 -7.36 10.89 16.00
N PRO A 265 -6.03 10.73 16.04
CA PRO A 265 -5.42 9.57 16.68
C PRO A 265 -5.90 9.47 18.12
N LYS A 266 -6.18 8.27 18.59
CA LYS A 266 -6.52 8.03 19.99
C LYS A 266 -5.25 7.94 20.80
N LEU A 267 -5.20 8.64 21.92
CA LEU A 267 -4.08 8.56 22.84
C LEU A 267 -4.26 7.40 23.82
N GLY A 268 -3.18 6.71 24.09
CA GLY A 268 -3.09 5.60 25.02
C GLY A 268 -2.65 4.29 24.38
N ALA A 269 -1.79 3.57 25.08
CA ALA A 269 -1.29 2.26 24.65
C ALA A 269 -2.37 1.17 24.59
N THR A 270 -3.55 1.43 25.12
CA THR A 270 -4.72 0.54 25.06
C THR A 270 -5.97 1.34 24.74
N GLY A 271 -6.86 0.76 23.97
CA GLY A 271 -8.12 1.41 23.59
C GLY A 271 -8.93 0.59 22.62
N THR A 272 -9.91 1.23 22.00
CA THR A 272 -10.77 0.61 20.98
C THR A 272 -10.88 1.50 19.76
N TRP A 273 -10.97 0.86 18.58
CA TRP A 273 -11.34 1.49 17.32
C TRP A 273 -12.60 0.82 16.77
N THR A 274 -13.48 1.62 16.20
CA THR A 274 -14.67 1.09 15.50
C THR A 274 -14.48 1.40 14.02
N PRO A 275 -14.35 0.36 13.17
CA PRO A 275 -14.36 0.54 11.73
C PRO A 275 -15.66 1.24 11.30
N PRO A 276 -15.62 2.06 10.24
CA PRO A 276 -16.82 2.74 9.74
C PRO A 276 -17.89 1.71 9.33
N ALA A 277 -19.12 2.19 9.16
CA ALA A 277 -20.17 1.41 8.53
C ALA A 277 -19.66 0.97 7.13
N ARG A 278 -19.93 -0.29 6.80
CA ARG A 278 -19.63 -0.81 5.47
C ARG A 278 -20.35 0.09 4.45
N ALA A 279 -19.62 0.65 3.51
CA ALA A 279 -20.21 1.34 2.38
C ALA A 279 -21.20 0.38 1.70
N ASN A 280 -22.40 0.84 1.38
CA ASN A 280 -23.44 0.02 0.75
C ASN A 280 -22.83 -0.71 -0.45
N GLU A 281 -23.19 -1.99 -0.62
CA GLU A 281 -22.71 -2.82 -1.73
C GLU A 281 -23.04 -2.19 -3.11
N GLU A 282 -24.03 -1.30 -3.17
CA GLU A 282 -24.38 -0.49 -4.35
C GLU A 282 -23.29 0.49 -4.80
N ASN A 283 -22.33 0.83 -3.94
CA ASN A 283 -21.19 1.68 -4.28
C ASN A 283 -19.91 0.88 -4.60
N TRP A 284 -20.03 -0.41 -4.78
CA TRP A 284 -18.96 -1.24 -5.30
C TRP A 284 -18.78 -0.90 -6.78
N THR A 285 -17.95 0.09 -7.04
CA THR A 285 -17.49 0.32 -8.40
C THR A 285 -16.68 -0.88 -8.82
N VAL A 286 -17.30 -1.73 -9.59
CA VAL A 286 -16.68 -2.85 -10.28
C VAL A 286 -15.46 -2.30 -11.03
N PRO A 287 -14.29 -2.95 -10.91
CA PRO A 287 -13.16 -2.55 -11.73
C PRO A 287 -13.60 -2.58 -13.19
N PRO A 288 -13.27 -1.58 -13.99
CA PRO A 288 -13.32 -1.74 -15.42
C PRO A 288 -12.41 -2.91 -15.78
N GLU A 289 -12.74 -3.61 -16.81
CA GLU A 289 -12.05 -4.70 -17.52
C GLU A 289 -10.83 -5.38 -16.83
N PRO A 290 -10.66 -6.71 -16.91
CA PRO A 290 -9.47 -7.41 -16.43
C PRO A 290 -8.21 -6.82 -17.06
N GLY A 291 -7.36 -6.19 -16.26
CA GLY A 291 -6.14 -5.51 -16.69
C GLY A 291 -6.09 -4.00 -16.38
N GLU A 292 -7.20 -3.33 -16.17
CA GLU A 292 -7.27 -1.92 -15.78
C GLU A 292 -7.53 -1.73 -14.28
N GLY A 293 -6.79 -2.32 -13.50
CA GLY A 293 -6.20 -2.06 -12.21
C GLY A 293 -6.93 -1.34 -11.10
N ILE A 294 -8.25 -1.14 -11.07
CA ILE A 294 -8.90 -0.47 -9.94
C ILE A 294 -9.78 -1.46 -9.17
N ARG A 295 -9.21 -2.07 -8.15
CA ARG A 295 -9.97 -2.84 -7.16
C ARG A 295 -10.17 -2.00 -5.93
N THR A 296 -11.28 -1.29 -5.88
CA THR A 296 -11.56 -0.33 -4.82
C THR A 296 -11.88 -0.97 -3.46
N ASP A 297 -12.12 -2.28 -3.40
CA ASP A 297 -12.70 -2.94 -2.23
C ASP A 297 -11.86 -4.07 -1.62
N GLY A 298 -10.66 -4.32 -2.14
CA GLY A 298 -9.65 -5.19 -1.50
C GLY A 298 -9.01 -4.55 -0.28
N GLY A 299 -9.68 -3.56 0.33
CA GLY A 299 -9.13 -2.76 1.41
C GLY A 299 -8.99 -3.51 2.71
N VAL A 300 -8.16 -2.95 3.57
CA VAL A 300 -7.82 -3.43 4.90
C VAL A 300 -8.01 -2.32 5.92
N PHE A 301 -8.27 -2.68 7.14
CA PHE A 301 -8.23 -1.73 8.23
C PHE A 301 -6.83 -1.72 8.83
N VAL A 302 -6.16 -0.56 8.78
CA VAL A 302 -4.80 -0.38 9.25
C VAL A 302 -4.84 0.30 10.60
N LEU A 303 -4.18 -0.28 11.59
CA LEU A 303 -3.87 0.39 12.85
C LEU A 303 -2.40 0.78 12.82
N THR A 304 -2.13 2.07 12.99
CA THR A 304 -0.78 2.62 13.11
C THR A 304 -0.61 3.20 14.49
N ALA A 305 0.42 2.74 15.20
CA ALA A 305 0.80 3.28 16.50
C ALA A 305 2.11 4.03 16.39
N ASP A 306 2.21 5.17 17.06
CA ASP A 306 3.43 5.94 17.19
C ASP A 306 3.67 6.41 18.61
N TYR A 307 4.93 6.64 18.91
CA TYR A 307 5.40 7.19 20.17
C TYR A 307 6.67 7.99 19.92
N THR A 308 6.73 9.17 20.53
CA THR A 308 7.94 10.00 20.49
C THR A 308 8.54 10.04 21.91
N ASP A 309 9.80 9.65 22.04
CA ASP A 309 10.53 9.70 23.28
C ASP A 309 10.84 11.15 23.72
N ALA A 310 11.44 11.31 24.88
CA ALA A 310 11.86 12.62 25.38
C ALA A 310 13.24 13.06 24.87
N GLY A 311 13.90 12.22 24.07
CA GLY A 311 15.33 12.34 23.77
C GLY A 311 16.22 11.84 24.91
N PHE A 312 17.51 11.75 24.68
CA PHE A 312 18.49 11.30 25.67
C PHE A 312 19.68 12.23 25.74
N GLY A 313 19.99 12.75 26.93
CA GLY A 313 21.06 13.72 27.12
C GLY A 313 20.84 15.01 26.32
N SER A 314 21.69 15.29 25.36
CA SER A 314 21.57 16.40 24.41
C SER A 314 20.95 15.99 23.06
N ALA A 315 20.72 14.69 22.85
CA ALA A 315 20.13 14.18 21.62
C ALA A 315 18.61 14.45 21.59
N PRO A 316 18.07 14.93 20.46
CA PRO A 316 16.65 15.28 20.35
C PRO A 316 15.76 14.03 20.41
N PRO A 317 14.43 14.23 20.65
CA PRO A 317 13.43 13.18 20.60
C PRO A 317 13.42 12.45 19.26
N LEU A 318 13.14 11.13 19.31
CA LEU A 318 12.91 10.28 18.16
C LEU A 318 11.52 9.67 18.19
N ARG A 319 10.90 9.58 17.01
CA ARG A 319 9.60 8.94 16.82
C ARG A 319 9.78 7.51 16.33
N GLY A 320 9.22 6.54 17.04
CA GLY A 320 8.98 5.19 16.58
C GLY A 320 7.57 5.05 16.00
N GLU A 321 7.39 4.12 15.09
CA GLU A 321 6.10 3.81 14.46
C GLU A 321 6.00 2.32 14.17
N SER A 322 4.77 1.79 14.25
CA SER A 322 4.45 0.41 13.86
C SER A 322 3.04 0.34 13.32
N SER A 323 2.83 -0.46 12.29
CA SER A 323 1.51 -0.65 11.69
C SER A 323 1.16 -2.13 11.57
N ILE A 324 -0.12 -2.42 11.74
CA ILE A 324 -0.70 -3.74 11.46
C ILE A 324 -1.88 -3.61 10.53
N ILE A 325 -2.13 -4.68 9.76
CA ILE A 325 -3.24 -4.80 8.83
C ILE A 325 -4.27 -5.76 9.43
N LEU A 326 -5.54 -5.41 9.28
CA LEU A 326 -6.67 -6.26 9.63
C LEU A 326 -7.56 -6.47 8.40
N HIS A 327 -8.07 -7.67 8.23
CA HIS A 327 -8.90 -8.04 7.10
C HIS A 327 -10.38 -8.10 7.45
N SER A 328 -11.26 -7.77 6.51
CA SER A 328 -12.68 -8.11 6.66
C SER A 328 -12.85 -9.63 6.68
N ARG A 329 -13.73 -10.14 7.58
CA ARG A 329 -14.04 -11.59 7.64
C ARG A 329 -14.58 -12.12 6.34
N ARG A 330 -15.43 -11.34 5.67
CA ARG A 330 -15.97 -11.70 4.37
C ARG A 330 -15.03 -11.17 3.29
N LYS A 331 -14.37 -12.10 2.60
CA LYS A 331 -13.51 -11.83 1.47
C LYS A 331 -14.26 -12.08 0.18
N LYS A 332 -14.50 -11.05 -0.63
CA LYS A 332 -15.01 -11.25 -1.98
C LYS A 332 -13.98 -11.93 -2.86
N ALA A 333 -14.42 -12.89 -3.64
CA ALA A 333 -13.53 -13.64 -4.51
C ALA A 333 -12.85 -12.76 -5.56
N ALA A 334 -13.58 -11.81 -6.15
CA ALA A 334 -13.05 -10.86 -7.12
C ALA A 334 -11.98 -9.90 -6.56
N LEU A 335 -11.80 -9.85 -5.23
CA LEU A 335 -10.83 -8.99 -4.54
C LEU A 335 -9.65 -9.81 -4.02
N TYR A 336 -9.05 -10.56 -4.90
CA TYR A 336 -7.86 -11.36 -4.66
C TYR A 336 -6.58 -10.52 -4.76
N ASP A 337 -5.49 -11.03 -4.24
CA ASP A 337 -4.16 -10.43 -4.36
C ASP A 337 -3.41 -10.98 -5.57
N ASP A 338 -3.72 -12.24 -5.96
CA ASP A 338 -3.15 -12.91 -7.13
C ASP A 338 -4.16 -13.89 -7.72
N ASN A 339 -4.07 -14.17 -9.03
CA ASN A 339 -5.02 -15.01 -9.75
C ASN A 339 -4.35 -15.74 -10.92
N THR A 340 -4.73 -16.98 -11.11
CA THR A 340 -4.39 -17.77 -12.29
C THR A 340 -5.64 -18.45 -12.82
N GLY A 341 -5.99 -18.14 -14.05
CA GLY A 341 -7.03 -18.81 -14.83
C GLY A 341 -8.47 -18.38 -14.58
N MET A 342 -8.78 -17.78 -13.41
CA MET A 342 -10.15 -17.40 -13.08
C MET A 342 -10.56 -16.08 -13.72
N GLU A 343 -11.78 -16.00 -14.24
CA GLU A 343 -12.33 -14.83 -14.90
C GLU A 343 -13.35 -14.08 -14.03
N TYR A 344 -13.31 -12.77 -14.12
CA TYR A 344 -14.29 -11.91 -13.49
C TYR A 344 -15.60 -11.92 -14.26
N VAL A 345 -16.71 -12.12 -13.57
CA VAL A 345 -18.07 -12.05 -14.11
C VAL A 345 -18.84 -10.97 -13.37
N GLU A 346 -19.24 -9.94 -14.08
CA GLU A 346 -19.88 -8.76 -13.47
C GLU A 346 -21.15 -9.10 -12.73
N LYS A 347 -22.06 -9.87 -13.38
CA LYS A 347 -23.34 -10.24 -12.82
C LYS A 347 -23.87 -11.56 -13.37
N VAL A 348 -24.34 -12.41 -12.46
CA VAL A 348 -25.10 -13.64 -12.79
C VAL A 348 -26.28 -13.75 -11.83
N ASP A 349 -27.52 -13.75 -12.34
CA ASP A 349 -28.78 -14.00 -11.63
C ASP A 349 -28.92 -13.26 -10.27
N GLY A 350 -28.49 -11.99 -10.24
CA GLY A 350 -28.58 -11.15 -9.05
C GLY A 350 -27.33 -11.13 -8.17
N GLU A 351 -26.36 -12.01 -8.41
CA GLU A 351 -25.04 -11.98 -7.76
C GLU A 351 -24.09 -11.10 -8.58
N GLU A 352 -23.38 -10.23 -7.92
CA GLU A 352 -22.43 -9.29 -8.53
C GLU A 352 -20.99 -9.54 -8.05
N GLY A 353 -20.02 -9.33 -8.95
CA GLY A 353 -18.59 -9.46 -8.63
C GLY A 353 -18.17 -10.89 -8.32
N ILE A 354 -18.48 -11.80 -9.22
CA ILE A 354 -18.21 -13.23 -9.11
C ILE A 354 -16.89 -13.55 -9.83
N LEU A 355 -16.14 -14.51 -9.33
CA LEU A 355 -15.15 -15.23 -10.12
C LEU A 355 -15.77 -16.49 -10.68
N GLY A 356 -15.60 -16.69 -11.99
CA GLY A 356 -16.13 -17.84 -12.72
C GLY A 356 -15.12 -18.46 -13.65
N TYR A 357 -15.59 -19.39 -14.48
CA TYR A 357 -14.81 -20.06 -15.53
C TYR A 357 -13.55 -20.78 -15.03
N PHE A 358 -13.65 -21.36 -13.83
CA PHE A 358 -12.54 -22.12 -13.25
C PHE A 358 -12.25 -23.37 -14.07
N GLU A 359 -10.97 -23.59 -14.35
CA GLU A 359 -10.44 -24.88 -14.78
C GLU A 359 -9.78 -25.64 -13.62
N ASP A 360 -9.43 -26.90 -13.83
CA ASP A 360 -8.76 -27.68 -12.79
C ASP A 360 -7.37 -27.13 -12.51
N GLY A 361 -7.16 -26.66 -11.30
CA GLY A 361 -5.89 -26.07 -10.86
C GLY A 361 -5.88 -24.54 -10.87
N ASP A 362 -6.87 -23.89 -11.43
CA ASP A 362 -6.99 -22.43 -11.34
C ASP A 362 -7.17 -21.99 -9.90
N PHE A 363 -6.60 -20.84 -9.54
CA PHE A 363 -6.61 -20.38 -8.17
C PHE A 363 -6.58 -18.87 -8.02
N ILE A 364 -7.04 -18.40 -6.85
CA ILE A 364 -6.78 -17.06 -6.34
C ILE A 364 -6.01 -17.13 -5.03
N VAL A 365 -5.36 -16.04 -4.67
CA VAL A 365 -4.62 -15.91 -3.40
C VAL A 365 -5.10 -14.68 -2.65
N TRP A 366 -5.33 -14.84 -1.36
CA TRP A 366 -5.38 -13.75 -0.39
C TRP A 366 -4.18 -13.86 0.53
N ARG A 367 -3.39 -12.79 0.61
CA ARG A 367 -2.12 -12.78 1.36
C ARG A 367 -2.30 -12.31 2.78
N GLU A 368 -1.39 -12.80 3.64
CA GLU A 368 -1.23 -12.34 5.03
C GLU A 368 -2.49 -12.43 5.89
N LEU A 369 -3.22 -13.53 5.80
CA LEU A 369 -4.35 -13.81 6.67
C LEU A 369 -3.88 -14.54 7.94
N ASN A 370 -4.23 -14.00 9.11
CA ASN A 370 -4.01 -14.69 10.37
C ASN A 370 -5.24 -15.54 10.70
N LEU A 371 -5.08 -16.86 10.63
CA LEU A 371 -6.14 -17.83 10.84
C LEU A 371 -6.29 -18.27 12.30
N ASP A 372 -5.62 -17.61 13.25
CA ASP A 372 -5.80 -17.88 14.67
C ASP A 372 -7.27 -17.74 15.08
N ASN A 373 -7.80 -18.74 15.79
CA ASN A 373 -9.19 -18.82 16.21
C ASN A 373 -10.23 -18.91 15.09
N ILE A 374 -9.83 -19.13 13.83
CA ILE A 374 -10.74 -19.45 12.74
C ILE A 374 -10.87 -20.97 12.65
N ASN A 375 -12.10 -21.50 12.73
CA ASN A 375 -12.35 -22.95 12.68
C ASN A 375 -13.37 -23.38 11.61
N SER A 376 -14.02 -22.43 11.00
CA SER A 376 -14.99 -22.69 9.93
C SER A 376 -15.03 -21.51 8.95
N ILE A 377 -15.57 -21.81 7.78
CA ILE A 377 -15.84 -20.82 6.73
C ILE A 377 -17.26 -21.02 6.23
N LEU A 378 -17.83 -19.95 5.72
CA LEU A 378 -19.06 -19.96 4.96
C LEU A 378 -18.73 -19.50 3.54
N VAL A 379 -19.08 -20.29 2.53
CA VAL A 379 -18.70 -20.01 1.13
C VAL A 379 -19.96 -19.75 0.33
N ARG A 380 -20.02 -18.61 -0.34
CA ARG A 380 -21.09 -18.27 -1.30
C ARG A 380 -20.64 -18.64 -2.70
N ALA A 381 -21.13 -19.78 -3.18
CA ALA A 381 -20.74 -20.32 -4.48
C ALA A 381 -21.89 -21.07 -5.14
N GLY A 382 -21.79 -21.22 -6.46
CA GLY A 382 -22.77 -21.95 -7.26
C GLY A 382 -22.14 -22.58 -8.49
N SER A 383 -22.80 -23.60 -9.03
CA SER A 383 -22.48 -24.13 -10.35
C SER A 383 -23.33 -23.45 -11.40
N LEU A 384 -22.71 -22.77 -12.35
CA LEU A 384 -23.39 -22.12 -13.47
C LEU A 384 -23.89 -23.12 -14.52
N GLY A 385 -23.73 -24.42 -14.26
CA GLY A 385 -24.17 -25.53 -15.11
C GLY A 385 -24.56 -26.76 -14.31
N ASN A 386 -24.65 -27.90 -14.95
CA ASN A 386 -25.01 -29.20 -14.33
C ASN A 386 -23.77 -29.95 -13.79
N GLN A 387 -22.66 -29.29 -13.60
CA GLN A 387 -21.41 -29.93 -13.22
C GLN A 387 -21.15 -29.86 -11.73
N ARG A 388 -20.42 -30.86 -11.22
CA ARG A 388 -19.91 -30.91 -9.87
C ARG A 388 -18.45 -30.48 -9.87
N GLY A 389 -18.05 -29.70 -8.88
CA GLY A 389 -16.66 -29.35 -8.66
C GLY A 389 -16.35 -29.24 -7.18
N GLN A 390 -15.13 -28.96 -6.87
CA GLN A 390 -14.64 -28.72 -5.52
C GLN A 390 -13.85 -27.42 -5.50
N LEU A 391 -13.92 -26.72 -4.39
CA LEU A 391 -12.95 -25.69 -4.04
C LEU A 391 -12.09 -26.20 -2.90
N GLU A 392 -10.79 -26.04 -3.01
CA GLU A 392 -9.85 -26.35 -1.94
C GLU A 392 -9.26 -25.03 -1.43
N LEU A 393 -9.34 -24.81 -0.11
CA LEU A 393 -8.55 -23.77 0.53
C LEU A 393 -7.23 -24.39 0.96
N ARG A 394 -6.12 -23.76 0.60
CA ARG A 394 -4.76 -24.24 0.89
C ARG A 394 -3.90 -23.12 1.48
N ALA A 395 -2.96 -23.51 2.34
CA ALA A 395 -2.06 -22.57 3.00
C ALA A 395 -0.79 -22.36 2.17
N GLY A 396 -0.39 -21.10 2.02
CA GLY A 396 0.87 -20.67 1.44
C GLY A 396 0.94 -20.75 -0.09
N SER A 397 0.49 -21.84 -0.69
CA SER A 397 0.52 -22.04 -2.14
C SER A 397 -0.63 -22.93 -2.61
N PRO A 398 -0.91 -23.01 -3.94
CA PRO A 398 -1.93 -23.91 -4.49
C PRO A 398 -1.70 -25.39 -4.21
N GLU A 399 -0.47 -25.80 -3.92
CA GLU A 399 -0.06 -27.15 -3.51
C GLU A 399 0.18 -27.29 -2.01
N GLY A 400 -0.01 -26.20 -1.25
CA GLY A 400 0.20 -26.18 0.19
C GLY A 400 -0.79 -27.03 0.98
N ASP A 401 -0.69 -26.99 2.29
CA ASP A 401 -1.53 -27.79 3.18
C ASP A 401 -3.01 -27.52 2.99
N LEU A 402 -3.82 -28.56 2.90
CA LEU A 402 -5.26 -28.47 2.72
C LEU A 402 -5.94 -27.95 4.00
N LEU A 403 -6.51 -26.76 3.94
CA LEU A 403 -7.25 -26.12 5.02
C LEU A 403 -8.73 -26.52 5.03
N ALA A 404 -9.36 -26.54 3.86
CA ALA A 404 -10.75 -26.95 3.71
C ALA A 404 -11.02 -27.48 2.31
N ARG A 405 -12.05 -28.34 2.20
CA ARG A 405 -12.58 -28.80 0.93
C ARG A 405 -14.08 -28.56 0.91
N ILE A 406 -14.54 -27.91 -0.15
CA ILE A 406 -15.92 -27.48 -0.34
C ILE A 406 -16.46 -28.15 -1.60
N GLU A 407 -17.46 -29.01 -1.45
CA GLU A 407 -18.16 -29.65 -2.56
C GLU A 407 -19.21 -28.69 -3.14
N ILE A 408 -19.08 -28.37 -4.42
CA ILE A 408 -20.06 -27.57 -5.15
C ILE A 408 -20.96 -28.51 -5.94
N LYS A 409 -22.23 -28.53 -5.59
CA LYS A 409 -23.25 -29.31 -6.28
C LYS A 409 -23.91 -28.49 -7.39
N PRO A 410 -24.43 -29.13 -8.43
CA PRO A 410 -25.26 -28.43 -9.42
C PRO A 410 -26.42 -27.70 -8.74
N THR A 411 -26.56 -26.41 -8.98
CA THR A 411 -27.61 -25.55 -8.40
C THR A 411 -28.67 -25.16 -9.42
N GLY A 412 -28.52 -25.58 -10.67
CA GLY A 412 -29.31 -25.05 -11.79
C GLY A 412 -28.68 -23.76 -12.34
N GLN A 413 -29.35 -23.10 -13.26
CA GLN A 413 -28.84 -21.84 -13.80
C GLN A 413 -28.88 -20.75 -12.73
N GLY A 414 -27.71 -20.31 -12.28
CA GLY A 414 -27.53 -19.07 -11.54
C GLY A 414 -27.78 -19.11 -10.03
N GLU A 415 -28.15 -20.23 -9.43
CA GLU A 415 -28.36 -20.29 -7.99
C GLU A 415 -27.05 -20.41 -7.21
N PHE A 416 -26.78 -19.45 -6.34
CA PHE A 416 -25.69 -19.47 -5.38
C PHE A 416 -26.18 -19.92 -4.01
N ASN A 417 -25.43 -20.82 -3.38
CA ASN A 417 -25.72 -21.32 -2.04
C ASN A 417 -24.64 -20.92 -1.05
N GLU A 418 -25.02 -20.81 0.20
CA GLU A 418 -24.11 -20.69 1.32
C GLU A 418 -23.73 -22.07 1.81
N ILE A 419 -22.44 -22.42 1.70
CA ILE A 419 -21.92 -23.75 1.98
C ILE A 419 -20.98 -23.64 3.17
N PRO A 420 -21.35 -24.16 4.35
CA PRO A 420 -20.45 -24.19 5.49
C PRO A 420 -19.39 -25.27 5.31
N ALA A 421 -18.17 -24.98 5.72
CA ALA A 421 -17.10 -25.94 5.76
C ALA A 421 -16.23 -25.76 7.02
N LYS A 422 -15.72 -26.88 7.55
CA LYS A 422 -14.78 -26.85 8.65
C LYS A 422 -13.41 -26.50 8.11
N LEU A 423 -12.72 -25.59 8.78
CA LEU A 423 -11.33 -25.28 8.49
C LEU A 423 -10.43 -26.18 9.35
N ASN A 424 -9.50 -26.87 8.70
CA ASN A 424 -8.45 -27.56 9.42
C ASN A 424 -7.54 -26.49 10.04
N TYR A 425 -7.30 -26.64 11.34
CA TYR A 425 -6.58 -25.62 12.09
C TYR A 425 -5.18 -25.43 11.52
N THR A 426 -4.87 -24.20 11.21
CA THR A 426 -3.51 -23.67 11.06
C THR A 426 -3.40 -22.46 11.96
N SER A 427 -2.24 -22.24 12.55
CA SER A 427 -1.99 -21.10 13.40
C SER A 427 -1.09 -20.08 12.70
N GLY A 428 -1.34 -18.81 12.98
CA GLY A 428 -0.50 -17.71 12.53
C GLY A 428 -0.85 -17.17 11.15
N LEU A 429 0.07 -16.38 10.64
CA LEU A 429 -0.05 -15.65 9.38
C LEU A 429 0.26 -16.58 8.21
N THR A 430 -0.62 -16.62 7.21
CA THR A 430 -0.43 -17.41 5.99
C THR A 430 -1.15 -16.78 4.80
N ASP A 431 -0.67 -17.06 3.61
CA ASP A 431 -1.44 -16.82 2.39
C ASP A 431 -2.50 -17.92 2.27
N VAL A 432 -3.68 -17.56 1.80
CA VAL A 432 -4.77 -18.52 1.55
C VAL A 432 -5.05 -18.59 0.07
N CYS A 433 -4.78 -19.76 -0.52
CA CYS A 433 -5.08 -20.05 -1.92
C CYS A 433 -6.44 -20.74 -2.00
N VAL A 434 -7.31 -20.28 -2.88
CA VAL A 434 -8.58 -20.94 -3.22
C VAL A 434 -8.44 -21.55 -4.59
N VAL A 435 -8.40 -22.88 -4.65
CA VAL A 435 -8.07 -23.66 -5.84
C VAL A 435 -9.31 -24.38 -6.36
N GLY A 436 -9.60 -24.26 -7.64
CA GLY A 436 -10.63 -25.05 -8.33
C GLY A 436 -10.18 -26.48 -8.58
N ARG A 437 -11.04 -27.48 -8.35
CA ARG A 437 -10.78 -28.89 -8.64
C ARG A 437 -11.95 -29.52 -9.37
N PHE A 438 -11.65 -30.13 -10.51
CA PHE A 438 -12.64 -30.74 -11.42
C PHE A 438 -12.19 -32.13 -11.88
N ASN A 439 -13.13 -33.06 -11.93
CA ASN A 439 -12.90 -34.40 -12.44
C ASN A 439 -12.96 -34.48 -13.98
N ASN A 440 -13.37 -33.40 -14.64
CA ASN A 440 -13.49 -33.33 -16.10
C ASN A 440 -12.80 -32.05 -16.61
N PRO A 441 -11.72 -32.16 -17.39
CA PRO A 441 -11.01 -30.99 -17.93
C PRO A 441 -11.82 -30.12 -18.90
N ALA A 442 -12.96 -30.60 -19.38
CA ALA A 442 -13.93 -29.78 -20.15
C ALA A 442 -15.04 -29.22 -19.28
N GLY A 443 -14.97 -29.42 -17.99
CA GLY A 443 -15.98 -29.03 -17.01
C GLY A 443 -15.76 -27.61 -16.56
N GLN A 444 -16.54 -26.72 -17.09
CA GLN A 444 -16.53 -25.34 -16.65
C GLN A 444 -17.56 -25.11 -15.58
N ILE A 445 -17.25 -24.19 -14.71
CA ILE A 445 -18.13 -23.14 -14.23
C ILE A 445 -18.60 -23.40 -12.82
N LEU A 446 -17.70 -23.11 -11.90
CA LEU A 446 -18.09 -22.64 -10.58
C LEU A 446 -18.13 -21.11 -10.65
N GLY A 447 -19.10 -20.53 -9.96
CA GLY A 447 -19.09 -19.14 -9.58
C GLY A 447 -18.76 -19.05 -8.09
N LEU A 448 -17.74 -18.31 -7.73
CA LEU A 448 -17.40 -17.99 -6.34
C LEU A 448 -17.64 -16.50 -6.12
N ASN A 449 -18.53 -16.17 -5.16
CA ASN A 449 -18.79 -14.78 -4.81
C ASN A 449 -17.93 -14.33 -3.62
N TRP A 450 -18.03 -15.03 -2.49
CA TRP A 450 -17.26 -14.69 -1.30
C TRP A 450 -17.00 -15.90 -0.38
N ILE A 451 -16.02 -15.74 0.49
CA ILE A 451 -15.73 -16.64 1.61
C ILE A 451 -15.70 -15.80 2.89
N GLU A 452 -16.46 -16.24 3.91
CA GLU A 452 -16.48 -15.63 5.22
C GLU A 452 -15.77 -16.52 6.23
N PHE A 453 -14.74 -15.98 6.87
CA PHE A 453 -13.96 -16.65 7.91
C PHE A 453 -14.64 -16.49 9.26
N GLN A 454 -15.02 -17.58 9.92
CA GLN A 454 -15.81 -17.58 11.14
C GLN A 454 -14.96 -17.90 12.36
N LEU A 455 -15.15 -17.12 13.41
CA LEU A 455 -14.50 -17.36 14.70
C LEU A 455 -14.97 -18.69 15.29
N ARG A 456 -14.09 -19.30 16.07
CA ARG A 456 -14.43 -20.40 16.94
C ARG A 456 -15.43 -19.90 17.98
N PHE A 457 -16.66 -20.42 17.93
CA PHE A 457 -17.56 -20.31 19.07
C PHE A 457 -16.93 -21.12 20.22
N ILE A 458 -16.51 -20.43 21.26
CA ILE A 458 -16.20 -21.07 22.54
C ILE A 458 -17.57 -21.31 23.17
N GLU A 459 -18.04 -22.57 23.20
CA GLU A 459 -19.21 -22.98 23.96
C GLU A 459 -18.96 -22.81 25.45
#